data_e14b3e281299e9fc3e10f79c74588e11
#
_entry.id   e14b3e281299e9fc3e10f79c74588e11
#
_cell.length_a   1.000
_cell.length_b   1.000
_cell.length_c   1.000
_cell.angle_alpha   90.00
_cell.angle_beta   90.00
_cell.angle_gamma   90.00
#
_symmetry.space_group_name_H-M   'P 1'
#
loop_
_entity.id
_entity.type
_entity.pdbx_description
1 polymer ?
#
loop_
_entity_poly.entity_id
_entity_poly.type
_entity_poly.pdbx_seq_one_letter_code
_entity_poly.pdbx_strand_id
1 'polypeptide(L)'
;MPDRDLVIASLETPIGRMWLSGTHGGLRSIVRADEPEGVIGLADPDALSDALLQLADYFSGRLRSFDLRLDLSGVASFHAAVYRAAMEIPWGETASYGEVAAMAGSPRAARAAGRAMARCPLFPVVPCHRVIHADGSIGGWGPELWVKRWLLDHERG
;
A
#
# COMPACT_ATOMS: atom_id res chain seq x y z
N MET A 1 -18.93 16.57 -2.71
CA MET A 1 -17.54 16.89 -2.98
C MET A 1 -16.63 16.13 -2.03
N PRO A 2 -16.21 14.95 -2.42
CA PRO A 2 -15.43 14.07 -1.54
C PRO A 2 -14.12 14.70 -1.06
N ASP A 3 -13.55 15.62 -1.83
CA ASP A 3 -12.23 16.17 -1.53
C ASP A 3 -12.22 17.25 -0.45
N ARG A 4 -13.38 17.73 -0.01
CA ARG A 4 -13.47 18.78 1.01
C ARG A 4 -13.03 18.30 2.39
N ASP A 5 -13.16 17.01 2.64
CA ASP A 5 -12.85 16.42 3.93
C ASP A 5 -11.50 15.70 3.94
N LEU A 6 -10.71 15.85 2.87
CA LEU A 6 -9.37 15.25 2.81
C LEU A 6 -8.43 15.95 3.77
N VAL A 7 -7.78 15.17 4.59
CA VAL A 7 -6.69 15.61 5.45
C VAL A 7 -5.40 14.93 5.00
N ILE A 8 -4.27 15.61 5.21
CA ILE A 8 -2.95 15.07 4.86
C ILE A 8 -2.01 15.15 6.05
N ALA A 9 -1.07 14.22 6.07
CA ALA A 9 0.03 14.21 7.03
C ALA A 9 1.21 13.50 6.39
N SER A 10 2.40 13.69 6.96
CA SER A 10 3.61 13.02 6.45
C SER A 10 4.44 12.46 7.58
N LEU A 11 5.30 11.49 7.24
CA LEU A 11 6.33 11.01 8.14
C LEU A 11 7.58 10.62 7.35
N GLU A 12 8.73 10.72 8.02
CA GLU A 12 9.98 10.21 7.47
C GLU A 12 10.07 8.71 7.73
N THR A 13 10.53 7.97 6.73
CA THR A 13 10.72 6.53 6.82
C THR A 13 12.08 6.13 6.27
N PRO A 14 12.56 4.91 6.50
CA PRO A 14 13.80 4.44 5.87
C PRO A 14 13.77 4.43 4.34
N ILE A 15 12.60 4.46 3.73
CA ILE A 15 12.45 4.52 2.27
C ILE A 15 12.07 5.91 1.77
N GLY A 16 12.19 6.94 2.62
CA GLY A 16 11.92 8.33 2.28
C GLY A 16 10.66 8.87 2.95
N ARG A 17 10.35 10.12 2.63
CA ARG A 17 9.16 10.77 3.17
C ARG A 17 7.90 10.20 2.52
N MET A 18 6.92 9.89 3.34
CA MET A 18 5.63 9.39 2.89
C MET A 18 4.52 10.37 3.27
N TRP A 19 3.66 10.67 2.32
CA TRP A 19 2.51 11.54 2.48
C TRP A 19 1.23 10.71 2.49
N LEU A 20 0.45 10.87 3.56
CA LEU A 20 -0.82 10.18 3.73
C LEU A 20 -1.96 11.13 3.46
N SER A 21 -3.01 10.64 2.82
CA SER A 21 -4.28 11.37 2.74
C SER A 21 -5.43 10.46 3.11
N GLY A 22 -6.46 11.04 3.71
CA GLY A 22 -7.62 10.27 4.13
C GLY A 22 -8.82 11.14 4.42
N THR A 23 -9.94 10.49 4.66
CA THR A 23 -11.22 11.09 5.03
C THR A 23 -11.79 10.35 6.24
N HIS A 24 -12.99 10.70 6.66
CA HIS A 24 -13.72 9.91 7.67
C HIS A 24 -13.98 8.49 7.22
N GLY A 25 -13.99 8.22 5.90
CA GLY A 25 -14.13 6.88 5.35
C GLY A 25 -12.88 6.02 5.47
N GLY A 26 -11.75 6.62 5.80
CA GLY A 26 -10.50 5.94 6.01
C GLY A 26 -9.34 6.51 5.21
N LEU A 27 -8.22 5.81 5.24
CA LEU A 27 -7.01 6.18 4.53
C LEU A 27 -7.19 5.95 3.02
N ARG A 28 -6.89 6.94 2.20
CA ARG A 28 -7.09 6.89 0.74
C ARG A 28 -5.81 6.72 -0.05
N SER A 29 -4.71 7.35 0.40
CA SER A 29 -3.45 7.23 -0.34
C SER A 29 -2.25 7.39 0.56
N ILE A 30 -1.16 6.77 0.13
CA ILE A 30 0.19 6.94 0.68
C ILE A 30 1.10 7.16 -0.53
N VAL A 31 1.75 8.32 -0.57
CA VAL A 31 2.64 8.70 -1.67
C VAL A 31 4.03 8.94 -1.11
N ARG A 32 5.02 8.31 -1.70
CA ARG A 32 6.42 8.50 -1.33
C ARG A 32 7.00 9.64 -2.18
N ALA A 33 7.24 10.79 -1.55
CA ALA A 33 7.76 11.98 -2.23
C ALA A 33 8.32 12.97 -1.20
N ASP A 34 9.32 13.76 -1.59
CA ASP A 34 9.87 14.81 -0.73
C ASP A 34 8.85 15.94 -0.50
N GLU A 35 8.10 16.28 -1.54
CA GLU A 35 7.07 17.31 -1.52
C GLU A 35 5.69 16.70 -1.79
N PRO A 36 4.61 17.30 -1.29
CA PRO A 36 3.27 16.72 -1.43
C PRO A 36 2.64 16.96 -2.80
N GLU A 37 3.38 16.85 -3.87
CA GLU A 37 2.83 17.01 -5.22
C GLU A 37 1.76 15.97 -5.50
N GLY A 38 0.61 16.42 -5.97
CA GLY A 38 -0.53 15.54 -6.25
C GLY A 38 -1.27 15.09 -5.01
N VAL A 39 -0.85 15.49 -3.81
CA VAL A 39 -1.55 15.18 -2.56
C VAL A 39 -2.35 16.41 -2.17
N ILE A 40 -3.66 16.28 -2.12
CA ILE A 40 -4.58 17.37 -1.85
C ILE A 40 -5.24 17.14 -0.49
N GLY A 41 -5.36 18.21 0.31
CA GLY A 41 -6.05 18.15 1.59
C GLY A 41 -5.51 19.18 2.56
N LEU A 42 -6.14 19.25 3.73
CA LEU A 42 -5.71 20.11 4.84
C LEU A 42 -4.72 19.34 5.71
N ALA A 43 -3.63 19.99 6.10
CA ALA A 43 -2.67 19.39 7.01
C ALA A 43 -3.32 19.17 8.37
N ASP A 44 -3.48 17.92 8.77
CA ASP A 44 -4.05 17.54 10.06
C ASP A 44 -3.47 16.21 10.51
N PRO A 45 -2.29 16.23 11.16
CA PRO A 45 -1.66 14.99 11.61
C PRO A 45 -2.47 14.29 12.70
N ASP A 46 -3.29 15.01 13.47
CA ASP A 46 -4.11 14.38 14.52
C ASP A 46 -5.19 13.48 13.92
N ALA A 47 -5.77 13.88 12.79
CA ALA A 47 -6.79 13.08 12.10
C ALA A 47 -6.24 11.78 11.53
N LEU A 48 -4.92 11.69 11.30
CA LEU A 48 -4.25 10.52 10.74
C LEU A 48 -3.28 9.89 11.74
N SER A 49 -3.45 10.18 13.04
CA SER A 49 -2.50 9.75 14.07
C SER A 49 -2.35 8.23 14.14
N ASP A 50 -3.44 7.47 14.01
CA ASP A 50 -3.37 6.00 14.00
C ASP A 50 -2.54 5.48 12.83
N ALA A 51 -2.76 6.03 11.64
CA ALA A 51 -2.01 5.62 10.45
C ALA A 51 -0.53 5.96 10.58
N LEU A 52 -0.22 7.17 11.07
CA LEU A 52 1.18 7.60 11.28
C LEU A 52 1.87 6.70 12.29
N LEU A 53 1.22 6.41 13.42
CA LEU A 53 1.77 5.56 14.46
C LEU A 53 2.01 4.14 13.96
N GLN A 54 1.03 3.56 13.29
CA GLN A 54 1.16 2.20 12.77
C GLN A 54 2.24 2.09 11.70
N LEU A 55 2.36 3.08 10.82
CA LEU A 55 3.46 3.09 9.84
C LEU A 55 4.82 3.22 10.52
N ALA A 56 4.95 4.09 11.52
CA ALA A 56 6.20 4.20 12.29
C ALA A 56 6.54 2.87 12.95
N ASP A 57 5.57 2.21 13.55
CA ASP A 57 5.78 0.90 14.18
C ASP A 57 6.12 -0.18 13.16
N TYR A 58 5.50 -0.14 11.98
CA TYR A 58 5.85 -1.07 10.91
C TYR A 58 7.32 -0.93 10.50
N PHE A 59 7.77 0.30 10.23
CA PHE A 59 9.15 0.53 9.80
C PHE A 59 10.18 0.25 10.89
N SER A 60 9.79 0.31 12.14
CA SER A 60 10.66 -0.08 13.27
C SER A 60 10.64 -1.58 13.58
N GLY A 61 9.80 -2.36 12.87
CA GLY A 61 9.69 -3.80 13.09
C GLY A 61 8.74 -4.20 14.23
N ARG A 62 8.08 -3.24 14.87
CA ARG A 62 7.17 -3.51 15.99
C ARG A 62 5.76 -3.90 15.56
N LEU A 63 5.35 -3.57 14.34
CA LEU A 63 4.02 -3.89 13.82
C LEU A 63 4.14 -4.76 12.59
N ARG A 64 3.43 -5.88 12.55
CA ARG A 64 3.44 -6.82 11.42
C ARG A 64 2.12 -6.86 10.66
N SER A 65 1.06 -6.32 11.23
CA SER A 65 -0.27 -6.28 10.63
C SER A 65 -0.92 -4.94 10.93
N PHE A 66 -1.44 -4.29 9.92
CA PHE A 66 -2.12 -3.00 10.07
C PHE A 66 -3.59 -3.20 10.45
N ASP A 67 -4.08 -2.35 11.34
CA ASP A 67 -5.50 -2.26 11.68
C ASP A 67 -5.97 -0.84 11.35
N LEU A 68 -6.20 -0.60 10.07
CA LEU A 68 -6.58 0.71 9.55
C LEU A 68 -7.77 0.57 8.62
N ARG A 69 -8.72 1.48 8.74
CA ARG A 69 -9.79 1.59 7.77
C ARG A 69 -9.25 2.20 6.48
N LEU A 70 -9.54 1.57 5.35
CA LEU A 70 -9.14 2.05 4.03
C LEU A 70 -10.38 2.52 3.27
N ASP A 71 -10.23 3.63 2.56
CA ASP A 71 -11.27 4.13 1.67
C ASP A 71 -10.89 3.78 0.23
N LEU A 72 -11.46 2.71 -0.28
CA LEU A 72 -11.26 2.24 -1.65
C LEU A 72 -12.40 2.65 -2.59
N SER A 73 -13.26 3.59 -2.17
CA SER A 73 -14.45 3.98 -2.94
C SER A 73 -14.13 4.54 -4.32
N GLY A 74 -12.96 5.18 -4.48
CA GLY A 74 -12.51 5.71 -5.77
C GLY A 74 -11.71 4.72 -6.61
N VAL A 75 -11.57 3.47 -6.16
CA VAL A 75 -10.77 2.44 -6.82
C VAL A 75 -11.68 1.52 -7.62
N ALA A 76 -11.29 1.18 -8.86
CA ALA A 76 -12.05 0.25 -9.68
C ALA A 76 -12.25 -1.07 -8.93
N SER A 77 -13.43 -1.68 -9.10
CA SER A 77 -13.83 -2.84 -8.27
C SER A 77 -12.88 -4.03 -8.37
N PHE A 78 -12.33 -4.30 -9.54
CA PHE A 78 -11.34 -5.37 -9.68
C PHE A 78 -10.05 -5.04 -8.91
N HIS A 79 -9.55 -3.80 -9.02
CA HIS A 79 -8.37 -3.37 -8.27
C HIS A 79 -8.61 -3.47 -6.76
N ALA A 80 -9.77 -3.03 -6.29
CA ALA A 80 -10.12 -3.13 -4.87
C ALA A 80 -10.12 -4.60 -4.40
N ALA A 81 -10.66 -5.52 -5.22
CA ALA A 81 -10.63 -6.94 -4.90
C ALA A 81 -9.21 -7.49 -4.83
N VAL A 82 -8.33 -7.06 -5.74
CA VAL A 82 -6.92 -7.44 -5.74
C VAL A 82 -6.22 -6.91 -4.48
N TYR A 83 -6.47 -5.67 -4.09
CA TYR A 83 -5.87 -5.09 -2.88
C TYR A 83 -6.32 -5.82 -1.62
N ARG A 84 -7.61 -6.15 -1.51
CA ARG A 84 -8.12 -6.94 -0.38
C ARG A 84 -7.50 -8.34 -0.34
N ALA A 85 -7.33 -8.97 -1.50
CA ALA A 85 -6.66 -10.27 -1.58
C ALA A 85 -5.21 -10.18 -1.12
N ALA A 86 -4.48 -9.14 -1.55
CA ALA A 86 -3.09 -8.93 -1.14
C ALA A 86 -2.98 -8.75 0.37
N MET A 87 -3.96 -8.12 1.00
CA MET A 87 -3.97 -7.91 2.45
C MET A 87 -4.02 -9.21 3.25
N GLU A 88 -4.39 -10.30 2.62
CA GLU A 88 -4.38 -11.63 3.26
C GLU A 88 -2.99 -12.28 3.29
N ILE A 89 -1.99 -11.71 2.59
CA ILE A 89 -0.63 -12.24 2.59
C ILE A 89 0.06 -11.81 3.88
N PRO A 90 0.46 -12.76 4.75
CA PRO A 90 1.06 -12.40 6.03
C PRO A 90 2.45 -11.79 5.91
N TRP A 91 2.89 -11.13 6.96
CA TRP A 91 4.26 -10.63 7.11
C TRP A 91 5.27 -11.74 6.83
N GLY A 92 6.26 -11.44 6.02
CA GLY A 92 7.34 -12.38 5.70
C GLY A 92 7.00 -13.40 4.63
N GLU A 93 5.78 -13.37 4.10
CA GLU A 93 5.35 -14.29 3.04
C GLU A 93 5.13 -13.53 1.73
N THR A 94 5.09 -14.27 0.64
CA THR A 94 4.85 -13.74 -0.69
C THR A 94 3.80 -14.58 -1.42
N ALA A 95 3.15 -13.99 -2.42
CA ALA A 95 2.25 -14.69 -3.32
C ALA A 95 2.53 -14.21 -4.74
N SER A 96 2.23 -15.05 -5.72
CA SER A 96 2.37 -14.66 -7.13
C SER A 96 1.19 -13.82 -7.57
N TYR A 97 1.38 -13.08 -8.67
CA TYR A 97 0.29 -12.31 -9.29
C TYR A 97 -0.89 -13.23 -9.63
N GLY A 98 -0.63 -14.43 -10.11
CA GLY A 98 -1.66 -15.42 -10.42
C GLY A 98 -2.43 -15.88 -9.19
N GLU A 99 -1.71 -16.12 -8.09
CA GLU A 99 -2.34 -16.51 -6.82
C GLU A 99 -3.23 -15.39 -6.29
N VAL A 100 -2.77 -14.14 -6.33
CA VAL A 100 -3.57 -12.99 -5.89
C VAL A 100 -4.79 -12.79 -6.79
N ALA A 101 -4.63 -12.96 -8.11
CA ALA A 101 -5.76 -12.90 -9.04
C ALA A 101 -6.81 -13.96 -8.70
N ALA A 102 -6.38 -15.18 -8.39
CA ALA A 102 -7.28 -16.25 -7.98
C ALA A 102 -8.00 -15.92 -6.67
N MET A 103 -7.28 -15.39 -5.69
CA MET A 103 -7.86 -14.96 -4.42
C MET A 103 -8.88 -13.84 -4.63
N ALA A 104 -8.69 -13.00 -5.64
CA ALA A 104 -9.62 -11.94 -6.00
C ALA A 104 -10.80 -12.43 -6.84
N GLY A 105 -10.89 -13.73 -7.11
CA GLY A 105 -11.99 -14.33 -7.87
C GLY A 105 -11.76 -14.40 -9.38
N SER A 106 -10.56 -14.09 -9.87
CA SER A 106 -10.24 -14.04 -11.30
C SER A 106 -8.91 -14.72 -11.60
N PRO A 107 -8.85 -16.06 -11.53
CA PRO A 107 -7.56 -16.79 -11.61
C PRO A 107 -6.81 -16.62 -12.93
N ARG A 108 -7.48 -16.14 -13.98
CA ARG A 108 -6.85 -15.90 -15.28
C ARG A 108 -6.37 -14.47 -15.47
N ALA A 109 -6.52 -13.62 -14.44
CA ALA A 109 -6.27 -12.19 -14.54
C ALA A 109 -4.93 -11.77 -13.92
N ALA A 110 -3.89 -12.61 -14.01
CA ALA A 110 -2.57 -12.31 -13.42
C ALA A 110 -1.98 -10.99 -13.93
N ARG A 111 -2.10 -10.69 -15.23
CA ARG A 111 -1.59 -9.42 -15.79
C ARG A 111 -2.35 -8.21 -15.25
N ALA A 112 -3.68 -8.33 -15.13
CA ALA A 112 -4.49 -7.26 -14.57
C ALA A 112 -4.18 -7.06 -13.09
N ALA A 113 -3.92 -8.13 -12.34
CA ALA A 113 -3.46 -8.04 -10.96
C ALA A 113 -2.12 -7.32 -10.87
N GLY A 114 -1.20 -7.61 -11.79
CA GLY A 114 0.08 -6.90 -11.88
C GLY A 114 -0.10 -5.40 -12.11
N ARG A 115 -1.01 -5.01 -12.99
CA ARG A 115 -1.32 -3.59 -13.21
C ARG A 115 -1.92 -2.94 -11.96
N ALA A 116 -2.79 -3.66 -11.26
CA ALA A 116 -3.36 -3.18 -10.00
C ALA A 116 -2.27 -2.94 -8.95
N MET A 117 -1.33 -3.87 -8.82
CA MET A 117 -0.20 -3.72 -7.89
C MET A 117 0.68 -2.53 -8.24
N ALA A 118 0.93 -2.30 -9.54
CA ALA A 118 1.72 -1.15 -9.98
C ALA A 118 1.05 0.20 -9.68
N ARG A 119 -0.26 0.21 -9.51
CA ARG A 119 -1.05 1.41 -9.20
C ARG A 119 -1.52 1.47 -7.76
N CYS A 120 -1.01 0.59 -6.91
CA CYS A 120 -1.44 0.51 -5.53
C CYS A 120 -1.24 1.86 -4.80
N PRO A 121 -2.32 2.49 -4.32
CA PRO A 121 -2.21 3.80 -3.69
C PRO A 121 -1.88 3.73 -2.20
N LEU A 122 -1.70 2.56 -1.61
CA LEU A 122 -1.71 2.37 -0.17
C LEU A 122 -0.61 1.44 0.35
N PHE A 123 0.51 1.24 -0.40
CA PHE A 123 1.58 0.41 0.16
C PHE A 123 2.27 1.17 1.32
N PRO A 124 2.79 0.51 2.36
CA PRO A 124 2.79 -0.93 2.60
C PRO A 124 1.57 -1.46 3.35
N VAL A 125 0.56 -0.62 3.62
CA VAL A 125 -0.67 -1.06 4.29
C VAL A 125 -1.35 -2.15 3.45
N VAL A 126 -1.54 -1.88 2.15
CA VAL A 126 -1.81 -2.94 1.18
C VAL A 126 -0.45 -3.49 0.76
N PRO A 127 -0.13 -4.75 1.09
CA PRO A 127 1.24 -5.25 0.90
C PRO A 127 1.54 -5.64 -0.54
N CYS A 128 1.50 -4.65 -1.44
CA CYS A 128 1.81 -4.84 -2.87
C CYS A 128 3.20 -5.43 -3.07
N HIS A 129 4.13 -5.11 -2.16
CA HIS A 129 5.50 -5.64 -2.20
C HIS A 129 5.58 -7.14 -1.99
N ARG A 130 4.55 -7.77 -1.38
CA ARG A 130 4.49 -9.22 -1.15
C ARG A 130 4.00 -9.99 -2.38
N VAL A 131 3.62 -9.29 -3.46
CA VAL A 131 3.16 -9.92 -4.70
C VAL A 131 4.31 -9.92 -5.70
N ILE A 132 4.71 -11.10 -6.14
CA ILE A 132 5.89 -11.33 -6.97
C ILE A 132 5.54 -12.19 -8.19
N HIS A 133 6.48 -12.38 -9.10
CA HIS A 133 6.29 -13.27 -10.24
C HIS A 133 6.26 -14.74 -9.80
N ALA A 134 5.60 -15.57 -10.60
CA ALA A 134 5.47 -16.99 -10.30
C ALA A 134 6.81 -17.73 -10.24
N ASP A 135 7.84 -17.23 -10.94
CA ASP A 135 9.19 -17.79 -10.91
C ASP A 135 10.01 -17.34 -9.69
N GLY A 136 9.41 -16.52 -8.81
CA GLY A 136 10.08 -16.02 -7.61
C GLY A 136 10.81 -14.69 -7.80
N SER A 137 10.90 -14.16 -9.02
CA SER A 137 11.53 -12.86 -9.24
C SER A 137 10.63 -11.74 -8.74
N ILE A 138 11.23 -10.65 -8.23
CA ILE A 138 10.49 -9.59 -7.56
C ILE A 138 10.07 -8.43 -8.46
N GLY A 139 10.42 -8.42 -9.72
CA GLY A 139 10.23 -7.32 -10.65
C GLY A 139 8.93 -6.52 -10.53
N GLY A 140 8.73 -5.59 -11.43
CA GLY A 140 7.45 -4.90 -11.57
C GLY A 140 7.33 -3.51 -10.95
N TRP A 141 8.36 -2.99 -10.29
CA TRP A 141 8.34 -1.65 -9.68
C TRP A 141 9.23 -0.64 -10.41
N GLY A 142 9.76 -1.00 -11.57
CA GLY A 142 10.60 -0.09 -12.36
C GLY A 142 11.73 0.55 -11.56
N PRO A 143 11.92 1.87 -11.65
CA PRO A 143 12.99 2.57 -10.90
C PRO A 143 12.82 2.48 -9.38
N GLU A 144 11.64 2.12 -8.90
CA GLU A 144 11.35 1.97 -7.46
C GLU A 144 11.55 0.55 -6.96
N LEU A 145 12.18 -0.33 -7.75
CA LEU A 145 12.40 -1.72 -7.37
C LEU A 145 13.17 -1.86 -6.06
N TRP A 146 14.08 -0.93 -5.78
CA TRP A 146 14.84 -0.94 -4.52
C TRP A 146 13.91 -0.81 -3.29
N VAL A 147 12.79 -0.08 -3.42
CA VAL A 147 11.80 0.07 -2.34
C VAL A 147 11.14 -1.27 -2.05
N LYS A 148 10.72 -1.97 -3.10
CA LYS A 148 10.12 -3.31 -2.96
C LYS A 148 11.09 -4.27 -2.28
N ARG A 149 12.35 -4.27 -2.72
CA ARG A 149 13.40 -5.10 -2.14
C ARG A 149 13.63 -4.75 -0.67
N TRP A 150 13.67 -3.46 -0.34
CA TRP A 150 13.83 -3.01 1.04
C TRP A 150 12.71 -3.56 1.93
N LEU A 151 11.46 -3.44 1.47
CA LEU A 151 10.30 -3.91 2.23
C LEU A 151 10.34 -5.42 2.44
N LEU A 152 10.66 -6.19 1.40
CA LEU A 152 10.78 -7.65 1.51
C LEU A 152 11.88 -8.05 2.48
N ASP A 153 13.04 -7.40 2.41
CA ASP A 153 14.16 -7.68 3.31
C ASP A 153 13.81 -7.30 4.75
N HIS A 154 13.13 -6.18 4.94
CA HIS A 154 12.65 -5.74 6.26
C HIS A 154 11.75 -6.79 6.90
N GLU A 155 10.88 -7.40 6.11
CA GLU A 155 9.93 -8.39 6.62
C GLU A 155 10.55 -9.78 6.84
N ARG A 156 11.70 -10.06 6.27
CA ARG A 156 12.42 -11.32 6.50
C ARG A 156 13.18 -11.32 7.81
N GLY A 157 13.58 -10.17 8.25
CA GLY A 157 14.38 -9.99 9.43
C GLY A 157 13.59 -10.03 10.70
#